data_9474134b5ce6b1c2ee150b36896339b0
#
_entry.id   9474134b5ce6b1c2ee150b36896339b0
#
_cell.length_a   1.000
_cell.length_b   1.000
_cell.length_c   1.000
_cell.angle_alpha   90.00
_cell.angle_beta   90.00
_cell.angle_gamma   90.00
#
_symmetry.space_group_name_H-M   'P 1'
#
loop_
_entity.id
_entity.type
_entity.pdbx_description
1 polymer ?
#
loop_
_entity_poly.entity_id
_entity_poly.type
_entity_poly.pdbx_seq_one_letter_code
_entity_poly.pdbx_strand_id
1 'polypeptide(L)'
;MHPKILAVDDSKTIRMIVSKAFKSFDCDVFEATNGLEGLSIAGKEKPDVIILDIAMPVMDGYEMLNRLRADRDLRQIPVIMLTAEVGRDNVIKVARQGVRDYIVKPFKEDLIVERVSRVIELKPRA
;
A
#
# COMPACT_ATOMS: atom_id res chain seq x y z
N MET A 1 -8.77 -17.32 -6.13
CA MET A 1 -8.50 -16.39 -5.02
C MET A 1 -8.93 -14.99 -5.38
N HIS A 2 -9.52 -14.28 -4.43
CA HIS A 2 -10.01 -12.92 -4.64
C HIS A 2 -9.16 -11.98 -3.78
N PRO A 3 -8.08 -11.41 -4.33
CA PRO A 3 -7.13 -10.64 -3.51
C PRO A 3 -7.72 -9.37 -2.93
N LYS A 4 -7.20 -8.98 -1.78
CA LYS A 4 -7.57 -7.76 -1.06
C LYS A 4 -6.39 -6.80 -1.08
N ILE A 5 -6.65 -5.57 -1.49
CA ILE A 5 -5.65 -4.50 -1.57
C ILE A 5 -6.06 -3.42 -0.58
N LEU A 6 -5.14 -3.00 0.28
CA LEU A 6 -5.37 -1.89 1.19
C LEU A 6 -4.55 -0.68 0.74
N ALA A 7 -5.23 0.41 0.45
CA ALA A 7 -4.60 1.68 0.07
C ALA A 7 -4.68 2.66 1.24
N VAL A 8 -3.54 3.05 1.79
CA VAL A 8 -3.44 3.95 2.93
C VAL A 8 -2.77 5.26 2.49
N ASP A 9 -3.56 6.31 2.38
CA ASP A 9 -3.10 7.64 1.95
C ASP A 9 -4.11 8.68 2.42
N ASP A 10 -3.65 9.79 2.95
CA ASP A 10 -4.54 10.87 3.38
C ASP A 10 -5.16 11.65 2.21
N SER A 11 -4.60 11.50 1.01
CA SER A 11 -5.11 12.14 -0.20
C SER A 11 -6.24 11.32 -0.81
N LYS A 12 -7.43 11.88 -0.85
CA LYS A 12 -8.58 11.26 -1.52
C LYS A 12 -8.29 11.03 -3.00
N THR A 13 -7.61 11.97 -3.65
CA THR A 13 -7.25 11.86 -5.07
C THR A 13 -6.39 10.63 -5.32
N ILE A 14 -5.38 10.39 -4.49
CA ILE A 14 -4.50 9.22 -4.63
C ILE A 14 -5.29 7.94 -4.40
N ARG A 15 -6.13 7.88 -3.37
CA ARG A 15 -6.96 6.69 -3.12
C ARG A 15 -7.91 6.41 -4.28
N MET A 16 -8.45 7.45 -4.91
CA MET A 16 -9.30 7.30 -6.10
C MET A 16 -8.52 6.75 -7.29
N ILE A 17 -7.29 7.21 -7.51
CA ILE A 17 -6.42 6.69 -8.57
C ILE A 17 -6.18 5.20 -8.36
N VAL A 18 -5.86 4.81 -7.13
CA VAL A 18 -5.62 3.40 -6.80
C VAL A 18 -6.88 2.56 -7.00
N SER A 19 -8.01 3.01 -6.48
CA SER A 19 -9.28 2.27 -6.62
C SER A 19 -9.67 2.11 -8.09
N LYS A 20 -9.50 3.16 -8.88
CA LYS A 20 -9.80 3.13 -10.30
C LYS A 20 -8.86 2.19 -11.06
N ALA A 21 -7.58 2.18 -10.68
CA ALA A 21 -6.58 1.33 -11.31
C ALA A 21 -6.95 -0.16 -11.25
N PHE A 22 -7.58 -0.60 -10.15
CA PHE A 22 -7.91 -2.00 -9.94
C PHE A 22 -9.37 -2.35 -10.26
N LYS A 23 -10.14 -1.41 -10.77
CA LYS A 23 -11.57 -1.62 -11.04
C LYS A 23 -11.83 -2.73 -12.06
N SER A 24 -10.94 -2.92 -13.01
CA SER A 24 -11.09 -3.96 -14.05
C SER A 24 -10.55 -5.32 -13.64
N PHE A 25 -10.07 -5.45 -12.41
CA PHE A 25 -9.53 -6.72 -11.90
C PHE A 25 -10.46 -7.31 -10.84
N ASP A 26 -10.38 -8.61 -10.68
CA ASP A 26 -11.17 -9.35 -9.70
C ASP A 26 -10.48 -9.29 -8.33
N CYS A 27 -10.74 -8.20 -7.60
CA CYS A 27 -10.14 -7.92 -6.30
C CYS A 27 -11.01 -6.93 -5.52
N ASP A 28 -10.74 -6.83 -4.21
CA ASP A 28 -11.35 -5.81 -3.36
C ASP A 28 -10.30 -4.78 -2.96
N VAL A 29 -10.66 -3.50 -3.02
CA VAL A 29 -9.80 -2.42 -2.57
C VAL A 29 -10.41 -1.76 -1.35
N PHE A 30 -9.64 -1.73 -0.26
CA PHE A 30 -10.00 -1.05 0.97
C PHE A 30 -9.17 0.23 1.08
N GLU A 31 -9.72 1.27 1.71
CA GLU A 31 -9.06 2.56 1.83
C GLU A 31 -8.95 2.98 3.29
N ALA A 32 -7.83 3.61 3.63
CA ALA A 32 -7.59 4.22 4.93
C ALA A 32 -6.94 5.58 4.74
N THR A 33 -7.21 6.50 5.67
CA THR A 33 -6.75 7.89 5.56
C THR A 33 -5.49 8.19 6.37
N ASN A 34 -5.08 7.27 7.23
CA ASN A 34 -3.86 7.41 8.03
C ASN A 34 -3.40 6.02 8.49
N GLY A 35 -2.23 5.98 9.13
CA GLY A 35 -1.63 4.71 9.56
C GLY A 35 -2.43 3.99 10.63
N LEU A 36 -3.09 4.72 11.53
CA LEU A 36 -3.89 4.11 12.60
C LEU A 36 -5.11 3.39 12.04
N GLU A 37 -5.82 4.05 11.13
CA GLU A 37 -6.96 3.45 10.42
C GLU A 37 -6.49 2.27 9.56
N GLY A 38 -5.33 2.42 8.91
CA GLY A 38 -4.74 1.37 8.09
C GLY A 38 -4.44 0.11 8.90
N LEU A 39 -3.89 0.26 10.10
CA LEU A 39 -3.63 -0.88 10.99
C LEU A 39 -4.92 -1.58 11.39
N SER A 40 -5.96 -0.81 11.70
CA SER A 40 -7.26 -1.37 12.07
C SER A 40 -7.83 -2.22 10.92
N ILE A 41 -7.82 -1.69 9.71
CA ILE A 41 -8.33 -2.40 8.54
C ILE A 41 -7.45 -3.61 8.22
N ALA A 42 -6.12 -3.48 8.31
CA ALA A 42 -5.21 -4.60 8.07
C ALA A 42 -5.46 -5.75 9.04
N GLY A 43 -5.71 -5.45 10.30
CA GLY A 43 -6.01 -6.46 11.31
C GLY A 43 -7.32 -7.19 11.04
N LYS A 44 -8.31 -6.46 10.53
CA LYS A 44 -9.65 -7.02 10.25
C LYS A 44 -9.69 -7.78 8.93
N GLU A 45 -9.15 -7.20 7.86
CA GLU A 45 -9.30 -7.72 6.50
C GLU A 45 -8.16 -8.62 6.06
N LYS A 46 -6.99 -8.53 6.70
CA LYS A 46 -5.80 -9.30 6.30
C LYS A 46 -5.51 -9.17 4.80
N PRO A 47 -5.22 -7.95 4.31
CA PRO A 47 -5.01 -7.75 2.88
C PRO A 47 -3.81 -8.52 2.35
N ASP A 48 -3.82 -8.78 1.06
CA ASP A 48 -2.73 -9.48 0.37
C ASP A 48 -1.58 -8.56 0.00
N VAL A 49 -1.85 -7.27 -0.08
CA VAL A 49 -0.84 -6.22 -0.30
C VAL A 49 -1.35 -4.91 0.30
N ILE A 50 -0.41 -4.11 0.82
CA ILE A 50 -0.71 -2.79 1.35
C ILE A 50 0.07 -1.76 0.53
N ILE A 51 -0.64 -0.78 -0.01
CA ILE A 51 -0.06 0.39 -0.68
C ILE A 51 -0.11 1.51 0.35
N LEU A 52 1.05 2.01 0.76
CA LEU A 52 1.19 2.83 1.95
C LEU A 52 1.95 4.12 1.68
N ASP A 53 1.26 5.26 1.88
CA ASP A 53 1.89 6.57 1.80
C ASP A 53 2.77 6.80 3.03
N ILE A 54 3.87 7.53 2.85
CA ILE A 54 4.79 7.84 3.94
C ILE A 54 4.27 8.99 4.80
N ALA A 55 3.96 10.13 4.18
CA ALA A 55 3.59 11.35 4.91
C ALA A 55 2.09 11.45 5.13
N MET A 56 1.63 11.17 6.35
CA MET A 56 0.22 11.24 6.73
C MET A 56 0.07 11.80 8.14
N PRO A 57 -1.06 12.44 8.46
CA PRO A 57 -1.33 12.87 9.83
C PRO A 57 -1.67 11.68 10.73
N VAL A 58 -1.68 11.90 12.04
CA VAL A 58 -2.03 10.93 13.10
C VAL A 58 -0.95 9.86 13.25
N MET A 59 -0.74 9.06 12.21
CA MET A 59 0.32 8.05 12.17
C MET A 59 0.83 7.96 10.73
N ASP A 60 2.12 8.22 10.53
CA ASP A 60 2.72 8.17 9.20
C ASP A 60 3.00 6.73 8.73
N GLY A 61 3.47 6.60 7.50
CA GLY A 61 3.72 5.31 6.89
C GLY A 61 4.85 4.52 7.55
N TYR A 62 5.87 5.20 8.05
CA TYR A 62 6.98 4.51 8.73
C TYR A 62 6.52 3.89 10.03
N GLU A 63 5.74 4.62 10.83
CA GLU A 63 5.20 4.10 12.09
C GLU A 63 4.24 2.94 11.83
N MET A 64 3.37 3.07 10.84
CA MET A 64 2.47 1.97 10.47
C MET A 64 3.27 0.74 10.06
N LEU A 65 4.31 0.92 9.24
CA LEU A 65 5.15 -0.19 8.80
C LEU A 65 5.83 -0.88 9.98
N ASN A 66 6.37 -0.11 10.92
CA ASN A 66 6.99 -0.65 12.13
C ASN A 66 5.99 -1.52 12.91
N ARG A 67 4.77 -1.04 13.07
CA ARG A 67 3.73 -1.78 13.79
C ARG A 67 3.28 -3.04 13.04
N LEU A 68 3.20 -2.98 11.71
CA LEU A 68 2.91 -4.16 10.90
C LEU A 68 3.97 -5.23 11.10
N ARG A 69 5.25 -4.84 11.08
CA ARG A 69 6.37 -5.78 11.23
C ARG A 69 6.47 -6.36 12.63
N ALA A 70 5.98 -5.64 13.65
CA ALA A 70 5.95 -6.11 15.02
C ALA A 70 4.75 -7.04 15.30
N ASP A 71 3.76 -7.08 14.42
CA ASP A 71 2.55 -7.89 14.60
C ASP A 71 2.73 -9.25 13.93
N ARG A 72 2.57 -10.31 14.70
CA ARG A 72 2.77 -11.69 14.22
C ARG A 72 1.88 -12.04 13.04
N ASP A 73 0.64 -11.54 13.03
CA ASP A 73 -0.33 -11.87 12.00
C ASP A 73 -0.21 -10.99 10.75
N LEU A 74 0.45 -9.84 10.86
CA LEU A 74 0.51 -8.85 9.78
C LEU A 74 1.89 -8.67 9.16
N ARG A 75 2.95 -9.14 9.83
CA ARG A 75 4.32 -8.87 9.41
C ARG A 75 4.72 -9.45 8.06
N GLN A 76 3.99 -10.44 7.57
CA GLN A 76 4.28 -11.06 6.28
C GLN A 76 3.57 -10.38 5.10
N ILE A 77 2.65 -9.45 5.38
CA ILE A 77 1.93 -8.77 4.31
C ILE A 77 2.90 -7.87 3.55
N PRO A 78 3.01 -8.05 2.23
CA PRO A 78 3.90 -7.20 1.43
C PRO A 78 3.40 -5.76 1.37
N VAL A 79 4.32 -4.82 1.47
CA VAL A 79 4.03 -3.38 1.46
C VAL A 79 4.74 -2.72 0.29
N ILE A 80 4.02 -1.89 -0.43
CA ILE A 80 4.55 -1.01 -1.47
C ILE A 80 4.40 0.41 -0.95
N MET A 81 5.51 1.13 -0.80
CA MET A 81 5.48 2.50 -0.30
C MET A 81 5.22 3.51 -1.41
N LEU A 82 4.38 4.50 -1.10
CA LEU A 82 4.19 5.67 -1.97
C LEU A 82 4.93 6.84 -1.35
N THR A 83 5.68 7.58 -2.15
CA THR A 83 6.44 8.72 -1.64
C THR A 83 6.48 9.87 -2.63
N ALA A 84 6.36 11.10 -2.12
CA ALA A 84 6.64 12.32 -2.89
C ALA A 84 8.13 12.65 -2.88
N GLU A 85 8.90 11.96 -2.04
CA GLU A 85 10.31 12.25 -1.83
C GLU A 85 11.20 11.31 -2.62
N VAL A 86 12.10 11.89 -3.42
CA VAL A 86 13.13 11.18 -4.15
C VAL A 86 14.47 11.54 -3.53
N GLY A 87 14.93 10.76 -2.59
CA GLY A 87 16.22 10.98 -1.98
C GLY A 87 16.87 9.64 -1.69
N ARG A 88 18.19 9.61 -1.82
CA ARG A 88 18.96 8.39 -1.54
C ARG A 88 18.69 7.88 -0.13
N ASP A 89 18.60 8.78 0.85
CA ASP A 89 18.39 8.41 2.24
C ASP A 89 16.99 7.79 2.44
N ASN A 90 15.98 8.29 1.74
CA ASN A 90 14.64 7.72 1.81
C ASN A 90 14.57 6.33 1.17
N VAL A 91 15.26 6.13 0.05
CA VAL A 91 15.33 4.82 -0.60
C VAL A 91 16.00 3.81 0.34
N ILE A 92 17.09 4.19 0.99
CA ILE A 92 17.79 3.33 1.94
C ILE A 92 16.90 3.00 3.13
N LYS A 93 16.21 4.00 3.68
CA LYS A 93 15.32 3.82 4.82
C LYS A 93 14.18 2.86 4.50
N VAL A 94 13.56 3.01 3.33
CA VAL A 94 12.49 2.14 2.86
C VAL A 94 13.01 0.71 2.66
N ALA A 95 14.17 0.55 2.04
CA ALA A 95 14.76 -0.76 1.80
C ALA A 95 15.08 -1.50 3.12
N ARG A 96 15.56 -0.77 4.13
CA ARG A 96 15.87 -1.35 5.45
C ARG A 96 14.65 -1.87 6.18
N GLN A 97 13.48 -1.34 5.87
CA GLN A 97 12.24 -1.76 6.52
C GLN A 97 11.56 -2.93 5.82
N GLY A 98 12.20 -3.50 4.79
CA GLY A 98 11.72 -4.71 4.15
C GLY A 98 10.50 -4.52 3.29
N VAL A 99 10.32 -3.35 2.68
CA VAL A 99 9.22 -3.14 1.74
C VAL A 99 9.53 -3.80 0.40
N ARG A 100 8.50 -4.23 -0.31
CA ARG A 100 8.64 -4.90 -1.61
C ARG A 100 9.03 -3.95 -2.71
N ASP A 101 8.53 -2.72 -2.65
CA ASP A 101 8.76 -1.74 -3.70
C ASP A 101 8.41 -0.36 -3.17
N TYR A 102 8.80 0.67 -3.91
CA TYR A 102 8.33 2.01 -3.66
C TYR A 102 8.00 2.69 -4.98
N ILE A 103 7.03 3.60 -4.94
CA ILE A 103 6.56 4.32 -6.11
C ILE A 103 6.58 5.81 -5.80
N VAL A 104 7.18 6.59 -6.69
CA VAL A 104 7.28 8.04 -6.53
C VAL A 104 6.03 8.71 -7.08
N LYS A 105 5.46 9.62 -6.33
CA LYS A 105 4.33 10.45 -6.78
C LYS A 105 4.81 11.60 -7.64
N PRO A 106 4.06 12.02 -8.66
CA PRO A 106 2.82 11.42 -9.14
C PRO A 106 3.07 10.17 -9.99
N PHE A 107 2.11 9.26 -10.02
CA PHE A 107 2.20 8.04 -10.79
C PHE A 107 0.92 7.81 -11.61
N LYS A 108 1.03 6.98 -12.64
CA LYS A 108 -0.11 6.59 -13.47
C LYS A 108 -0.70 5.26 -12.99
N GLU A 109 -1.96 5.02 -13.33
CA GLU A 109 -2.67 3.80 -12.94
C GLU A 109 -1.95 2.53 -13.39
N ASP A 110 -1.42 2.51 -14.61
CA ASP A 110 -0.73 1.34 -15.15
C ASP A 110 0.54 0.98 -14.36
N LEU A 111 1.23 1.98 -13.81
CA LEU A 111 2.41 1.72 -12.98
C LEU A 111 2.03 1.01 -11.67
N ILE A 112 0.96 1.47 -11.01
CA ILE A 112 0.56 0.85 -9.75
C ILE A 112 0.06 -0.58 -9.98
N VAL A 113 -0.66 -0.82 -11.06
CA VAL A 113 -1.10 -2.16 -11.44
C VAL A 113 0.10 -3.07 -11.70
N GLU A 114 1.08 -2.59 -12.47
CA GLU A 114 2.29 -3.36 -12.79
C GLU A 114 3.04 -3.76 -11.53
N ARG A 115 3.24 -2.83 -10.59
CA ARG A 115 3.97 -3.12 -9.36
C ARG A 115 3.23 -4.06 -8.43
N VAL A 116 1.92 -3.91 -8.30
CA VAL A 116 1.08 -4.82 -7.50
C VAL A 116 1.06 -6.21 -8.14
N SER A 117 1.04 -6.30 -9.47
CA SER A 117 1.03 -7.59 -10.18
C SER A 117 2.29 -8.42 -9.95
N ARG A 118 3.39 -7.79 -9.50
CA ARG A 118 4.62 -8.50 -9.14
C ARG A 118 4.51 -9.19 -7.78
N VAL A 119 3.52 -8.82 -6.99
CA VAL A 119 3.37 -9.26 -5.61
C VAL A 119 2.19 -10.21 -5.45
N ILE A 120 1.09 -9.93 -6.11
CA ILE A 120 -0.12 -10.76 -6.09
C ILE A 120 -0.58 -11.04 -7.51
N GLU A 121 -1.32 -12.12 -7.70
CA GLU A 121 -1.90 -12.45 -9.00
C GLU A 121 -3.18 -11.65 -9.19
N LEU A 122 -3.25 -10.87 -10.26
CA LEU A 122 -4.42 -10.09 -10.64
C LEU A 122 -5.07 -10.74 -11.86
N LYS A 123 -6.38 -11.00 -11.76
CA LYS A 123 -7.16 -11.57 -12.86
C LYS A 123 -8.16 -10.53 -13.34
N PRO A 124 -8.32 -10.37 -14.65
CA PRO A 124 -9.35 -9.47 -15.17
C PRO A 124 -10.74 -9.88 -14.69
N ARG A 125 -11.56 -8.88 -14.38
CA ARG A 125 -12.95 -9.10 -14.00
C ARG A 125 -13.74 -9.60 -15.20
N ALA A 126 -14.50 -10.64 -14.98
CA ALA A 126 -15.29 -11.25 -16.03
C ALA A 126 -16.43 -10.35 -16.53
#